data_05a4fad4f5fcd5ed418dd6cefa45138a
#
_entry.id   05a4fad4f5fcd5ed418dd6cefa45138a
#
_cell.length_a   1.000
_cell.length_b   1.000
_cell.length_c   1.000
_cell.angle_alpha   90.00
_cell.angle_beta   90.00
_cell.angle_gamma   90.00
#
_symmetry.space_group_name_H-M   'P 1'
#
loop_
_entity.id
_entity.type
_entity.pdbx_description
1 polymer ?
#
loop_
_entity_poly.entity_id
_entity_poly.type
_entity_poly.pdbx_seq_one_letter_code
_entity_poly.pdbx_strand_id
1 'polypeptide(L)'
;MDENTVGFNDGMVMKPDFFIQESIKKCVSDFSNQGDKQVIDYVYNRFPEFTIFSEIKRIQKYNRDETGITTIGYEGRTIDAFLFTLIQNKICTLIDVRKNPYSMKYGFTKSPLSEYLRNLGMSYMHLPELGIEAERRRNLSLNGSKRLLESYELELKSKKSDLSRIRERAEKEKVALMCFERDVRHCHRGVIANKFRSEGLEVTDL
;
A
#
# COMPACT_ATOMS: atom_id res chain seq x y z
N MET A 1 41.00 19.78 -3.23
CA MET A 1 40.16 20.28 -2.12
C MET A 1 38.87 19.52 -2.20
N ASP A 2 38.70 18.56 -1.31
CA ASP A 2 37.51 17.69 -1.29
C ASP A 2 36.34 18.43 -0.62
N GLU A 3 35.28 18.68 -1.38
CA GLU A 3 34.10 19.43 -0.94
C GLU A 3 33.04 18.58 -0.17
N ASN A 4 33.42 17.48 0.45
CA ASN A 4 32.48 16.60 1.15
C ASN A 4 32.72 16.47 2.67
N THR A 5 33.30 17.46 3.30
CA THR A 5 33.34 17.52 4.77
C THR A 5 32.13 18.28 5.29
N VAL A 6 31.08 17.55 5.68
CA VAL A 6 30.00 18.10 6.51
C VAL A 6 30.61 18.40 7.87
N GLY A 7 30.92 19.68 8.13
CA GLY A 7 31.40 20.14 9.43
C GLY A 7 30.29 20.01 10.45
N PHE A 8 30.45 19.13 11.40
CA PHE A 8 29.61 19.12 12.61
C PHE A 8 30.03 20.31 13.47
N ASN A 9 29.09 21.18 13.77
CA ASN A 9 29.26 22.30 14.69
C ASN A 9 29.46 21.74 16.10
N ASP A 10 30.63 21.95 16.71
CA ASP A 10 31.07 21.42 18.01
C ASP A 10 30.31 21.97 19.23
N GLY A 11 29.04 22.34 19.09
CA GLY A 11 28.30 23.12 20.08
C GLY A 11 27.24 22.40 20.91
N MET A 12 26.77 21.19 20.53
CA MET A 12 25.76 20.47 21.32
C MET A 12 25.83 18.97 21.10
N VAL A 13 26.69 18.29 21.84
CA VAL A 13 26.63 16.83 21.96
C VAL A 13 25.48 16.51 22.94
N MET A 14 24.27 16.40 22.44
CA MET A 14 23.20 15.75 23.21
C MET A 14 23.60 14.29 23.40
N LYS A 15 23.85 13.89 24.66
CA LYS A 15 24.02 12.46 24.97
C LYS A 15 22.70 11.77 24.64
N PRO A 16 22.68 10.79 23.73
CA PRO A 16 21.46 10.06 23.46
C PRO A 16 20.99 9.35 24.75
N ASP A 17 19.69 9.19 24.87
CA ASP A 17 19.07 8.41 25.93
C ASP A 17 19.68 6.98 26.00
N PHE A 18 19.63 6.38 27.16
CA PHE A 18 20.20 5.04 27.42
C PHE A 18 19.73 3.98 26.41
N PHE A 19 18.42 3.97 26.06
CA PHE A 19 17.89 3.02 25.09
C PHE A 19 18.43 3.23 23.68
N ILE A 20 18.65 4.49 23.28
CA ILE A 20 19.26 4.84 21.99
C ILE A 20 20.72 4.39 21.99
N GLN A 21 21.47 4.61 23.07
CA GLN A 21 22.87 4.18 23.19
C GLN A 21 23.00 2.65 23.06
N GLU A 22 22.16 1.90 23.75
CA GLU A 22 22.18 0.43 23.68
C GLU A 22 21.77 -0.07 22.27
N SER A 23 20.80 0.58 21.62
CA SER A 23 20.42 0.28 20.25
C SER A 23 21.56 0.53 19.26
N ILE A 24 22.29 1.64 19.43
CA ILE A 24 23.47 1.96 18.60
C ILE A 24 24.58 0.91 18.83
N LYS A 25 24.90 0.58 20.08
CA LYS A 25 25.91 -0.44 20.41
C LYS A 25 25.57 -1.79 19.78
N LYS A 26 24.31 -2.19 19.90
CA LYS A 26 23.82 -3.44 19.29
C LYS A 26 23.96 -3.39 17.77
N CYS A 27 23.53 -2.33 17.13
CA CYS A 27 23.66 -2.16 15.67
C CYS A 27 25.13 -2.24 15.23
N VAL A 28 26.02 -1.54 15.92
CA VAL A 28 27.48 -1.62 15.63
C VAL A 28 27.99 -3.04 15.83
N SER A 29 27.63 -3.72 16.91
CA SER A 29 28.04 -5.12 17.17
C SER A 29 27.56 -6.07 16.07
N ASP A 30 26.29 -5.91 15.65
CA ASP A 30 25.67 -6.79 14.66
C ASP A 30 26.26 -6.62 13.25
N PHE A 31 26.74 -5.43 12.92
CA PHE A 31 27.17 -5.09 11.53
C PHE A 31 28.65 -4.76 11.34
N SER A 32 29.43 -4.55 12.42
CA SER A 32 30.86 -4.13 12.33
C SER A 32 31.74 -5.08 11.52
N ASN A 33 31.40 -6.36 11.44
CA ASN A 33 32.13 -7.38 10.70
C ASN A 33 31.50 -7.77 9.37
N GLN A 34 30.46 -7.05 8.93
CA GLN A 34 29.74 -7.34 7.69
C GLN A 34 30.19 -6.36 6.59
N GLY A 35 30.31 -6.87 5.37
CA GLY A 35 30.57 -6.01 4.22
C GLY A 35 29.31 -5.28 3.77
N ASP A 36 29.48 -4.17 3.06
CA ASP A 36 28.39 -3.30 2.58
C ASP A 36 27.24 -4.06 1.91
N LYS A 37 27.58 -5.07 1.09
CA LYS A 37 26.58 -5.90 0.42
C LYS A 37 25.69 -6.65 1.41
N GLN A 38 26.27 -7.19 2.48
CA GLN A 38 25.52 -7.95 3.49
C GLN A 38 24.60 -7.04 4.28
N VAL A 39 25.07 -5.84 4.64
CA VAL A 39 24.25 -4.83 5.34
C VAL A 39 23.12 -4.35 4.45
N ILE A 40 23.38 -4.06 3.17
CA ILE A 40 22.37 -3.68 2.20
C ILE A 40 21.32 -4.81 2.05
N ASP A 41 21.75 -6.07 1.87
CA ASP A 41 20.85 -7.21 1.74
C ASP A 41 19.99 -7.39 3.00
N TYR A 42 20.58 -7.20 4.19
CA TYR A 42 19.83 -7.24 5.44
C TYR A 42 18.74 -6.17 5.50
N VAL A 43 19.07 -4.90 5.19
CA VAL A 43 18.12 -3.78 5.19
C VAL A 43 16.99 -4.02 4.19
N TYR A 44 17.32 -4.44 2.96
CA TYR A 44 16.32 -4.67 1.92
C TYR A 44 15.39 -5.84 2.23
N ASN A 45 15.88 -6.86 2.94
CA ASN A 45 15.06 -7.99 3.33
C ASN A 45 14.24 -7.72 4.60
N ARG A 46 14.80 -6.96 5.56
CA ARG A 46 14.18 -6.75 6.87
C ARG A 46 13.28 -5.52 6.91
N PHE A 47 13.63 -4.48 6.16
CA PHE A 47 12.98 -3.16 6.18
C PHE A 47 12.73 -2.65 4.75
N PRO A 48 12.02 -3.43 3.91
CA PRO A 48 11.80 -3.09 2.51
C PRO A 48 11.11 -1.74 2.30
N GLU A 49 10.29 -1.31 3.25
CA GLU A 49 9.59 -0.04 3.24
C GLU A 49 10.52 1.19 3.21
N PHE A 50 11.70 1.08 3.80
CA PHE A 50 12.69 2.17 3.78
C PHE A 50 13.51 2.23 2.49
N THR A 51 13.36 1.24 1.62
CA THR A 51 14.12 1.15 0.36
C THR A 51 13.36 1.68 -0.85
N ILE A 52 12.12 2.17 -0.68
CA ILE A 52 11.22 2.61 -1.75
C ILE A 52 11.85 3.67 -2.65
N PHE A 53 12.60 4.59 -2.04
CA PHE A 53 13.28 5.69 -2.75
C PHE A 53 14.77 5.45 -2.94
N SER A 54 15.27 4.23 -2.67
CA SER A 54 16.68 3.92 -2.85
C SER A 54 17.06 3.92 -4.32
N GLU A 55 18.25 4.44 -4.63
CA GLU A 55 18.85 4.36 -5.95
C GLU A 55 19.31 2.94 -6.30
N ILE A 56 19.56 2.11 -5.28
CA ILE A 56 19.90 0.70 -5.45
C ILE A 56 18.61 -0.08 -5.75
N LYS A 57 18.31 -0.22 -7.04
CA LYS A 57 17.10 -0.93 -7.48
C LYS A 57 17.31 -2.44 -7.33
N ARG A 58 16.76 -3.00 -6.26
CA ARG A 58 16.63 -4.45 -6.10
C ARG A 58 15.17 -4.82 -6.16
N ILE A 59 14.80 -5.72 -7.06
CA ILE A 59 13.45 -6.29 -7.09
C ILE A 59 13.33 -7.20 -5.86
N GLN A 60 12.51 -6.79 -4.91
CA GLN A 60 12.20 -7.64 -3.78
C GLN A 60 11.33 -8.81 -4.24
N LYS A 61 11.79 -10.01 -3.93
CA LYS A 61 10.98 -11.21 -4.08
C LYS A 61 10.17 -11.36 -2.79
N TYR A 62 8.95 -10.86 -2.78
CA TYR A 62 8.00 -11.22 -1.73
C TYR A 62 7.70 -12.73 -1.83
N ASN A 63 7.59 -13.39 -0.68
CA ASN A 63 7.04 -14.74 -0.65
C ASN A 63 5.59 -14.64 -1.14
N ARG A 64 5.33 -15.15 -2.35
CA ARG A 64 4.03 -15.09 -3.05
C ARG A 64 3.14 -16.29 -2.73
N ASP A 65 3.45 -17.03 -1.67
CA ASP A 65 2.72 -18.25 -1.31
C ASP A 65 1.34 -17.96 -0.68
N GLU A 66 1.06 -16.68 -0.36
CA GLU A 66 -0.24 -16.26 0.16
C GLU A 66 -1.14 -15.75 -0.97
N THR A 67 -2.35 -16.24 -1.00
CA THR A 67 -3.41 -15.81 -1.92
C THR A 67 -4.54 -15.14 -1.15
N GLY A 68 -5.46 -14.49 -1.84
CA GLY A 68 -6.66 -13.92 -1.25
C GLY A 68 -6.86 -12.44 -1.51
N ILE A 69 -7.93 -11.90 -0.94
CA ILE A 69 -8.38 -10.51 -1.15
C ILE A 69 -8.23 -9.74 0.14
N THR A 70 -7.66 -8.55 0.03
CA THR A 70 -7.69 -7.55 1.11
C THR A 70 -8.31 -6.24 0.61
N THR A 71 -8.67 -5.35 1.51
CA THR A 71 -9.10 -3.99 1.15
C THR A 71 -8.26 -2.96 1.88
N ILE A 72 -8.00 -1.82 1.24
CA ILE A 72 -7.24 -0.72 1.84
C ILE A 72 -7.78 0.63 1.40
N GLY A 73 -7.92 1.58 2.36
CA GLY A 73 -8.22 2.97 2.11
C GLY A 73 -7.00 3.85 2.37
N TYR A 74 -6.79 4.89 1.55
CA TYR A 74 -5.64 5.78 1.74
C TYR A 74 -5.97 7.13 2.42
N GLU A 75 -7.22 7.36 2.79
CA GLU A 75 -7.62 8.52 3.59
C GLU A 75 -6.86 8.54 4.93
N GLY A 76 -6.29 9.70 5.27
CA GLY A 76 -5.50 9.88 6.48
C GLY A 76 -4.10 9.25 6.47
N ARG A 77 -3.71 8.45 5.47
CA ARG A 77 -2.40 7.81 5.39
C ARG A 77 -1.43 8.62 4.52
N THR A 78 -0.17 8.68 4.88
CA THR A 78 0.90 9.10 3.96
C THR A 78 1.15 7.99 2.93
N ILE A 79 1.85 8.31 1.83
CA ILE A 79 2.21 7.31 0.83
C ILE A 79 3.12 6.24 1.44
N ASP A 80 4.06 6.63 2.30
CA ASP A 80 4.98 5.68 2.96
C ASP A 80 4.23 4.72 3.87
N ALA A 81 3.33 5.24 4.73
CA ALA A 81 2.50 4.41 5.61
C ALA A 81 1.59 3.45 4.81
N PHE A 82 1.09 3.90 3.66
CA PHE A 82 0.28 3.07 2.76
C PHE A 82 1.10 1.94 2.15
N LEU A 83 2.26 2.25 1.56
CA LEU A 83 3.16 1.26 0.96
C LEU A 83 3.68 0.28 2.01
N PHE A 84 4.03 0.78 3.21
CA PHE A 84 4.41 -0.06 4.34
C PHE A 84 3.33 -1.08 4.70
N THR A 85 2.05 -0.64 4.77
CA THR A 85 0.93 -1.54 5.04
C THR A 85 0.82 -2.64 3.98
N LEU A 86 1.00 -2.30 2.68
CA LEU A 86 0.98 -3.29 1.59
C LEU A 86 2.10 -4.32 1.74
N ILE A 87 3.31 -3.86 2.07
CA ILE A 87 4.48 -4.71 2.28
C ILE A 87 4.26 -5.68 3.43
N GLN A 88 3.86 -5.16 4.60
CA GLN A 88 3.62 -5.96 5.80
C GLN A 88 2.57 -7.05 5.57
N ASN A 89 1.58 -6.76 4.73
CA ASN A 89 0.52 -7.71 4.39
C ASN A 89 0.83 -8.55 3.15
N LYS A 90 2.07 -8.48 2.63
CA LYS A 90 2.56 -9.29 1.48
C LYS A 90 1.69 -9.14 0.24
N ILE A 91 1.19 -7.93 -0.02
CA ILE A 91 0.36 -7.65 -1.19
C ILE A 91 1.22 -7.72 -2.44
N CYS A 92 0.79 -8.50 -3.43
CA CYS A 92 1.45 -8.64 -4.72
C CYS A 92 0.86 -7.73 -5.79
N THR A 93 -0.45 -7.51 -5.76
CA THR A 93 -1.14 -6.62 -6.71
C THR A 93 -2.06 -5.66 -5.97
N LEU A 94 -1.90 -4.35 -6.23
CA LEU A 94 -2.85 -3.33 -5.85
C LEU A 94 -3.88 -3.16 -6.96
N ILE A 95 -5.16 -3.35 -6.64
CA ILE A 95 -6.28 -3.18 -7.57
C ILE A 95 -7.00 -1.88 -7.23
N ASP A 96 -6.80 -0.87 -8.05
CA ASP A 96 -7.43 0.45 -7.90
C ASP A 96 -8.85 0.41 -8.48
N VAL A 97 -9.85 0.43 -7.61
CA VAL A 97 -11.26 0.40 -7.97
C VAL A 97 -11.89 1.79 -8.03
N ARG A 98 -11.10 2.85 -8.01
CA ARG A 98 -11.60 4.22 -8.22
C ARG A 98 -11.98 4.42 -9.67
N LYS A 99 -13.06 5.18 -9.91
CA LYS A 99 -13.44 5.57 -11.28
C LYS A 99 -12.37 6.45 -11.91
N ASN A 100 -11.95 7.49 -11.19
CA ASN A 100 -10.83 8.34 -11.59
C ASN A 100 -9.61 8.08 -10.68
N PRO A 101 -8.48 7.64 -11.23
CA PRO A 101 -7.27 7.34 -10.45
C PRO A 101 -6.43 8.59 -10.14
N TYR A 102 -6.96 9.78 -10.37
CA TYR A 102 -6.35 11.04 -9.96
C TYR A 102 -6.58 11.30 -8.47
N SER A 103 -5.59 11.86 -7.80
CA SER A 103 -5.69 12.27 -6.39
C SER A 103 -4.90 13.55 -6.17
N MET A 104 -5.47 14.50 -5.42
CA MET A 104 -4.74 15.67 -4.92
C MET A 104 -3.75 15.30 -3.81
N LYS A 105 -3.94 14.13 -3.20
CA LYS A 105 -3.02 13.64 -2.18
C LYS A 105 -1.76 13.10 -2.82
N TYR A 106 -0.62 13.59 -2.35
CA TYR A 106 0.70 13.23 -2.88
C TYR A 106 0.90 11.70 -2.95
N GLY A 107 1.39 11.23 -4.09
CA GLY A 107 1.72 9.82 -4.32
C GLY A 107 0.55 8.92 -4.71
N PHE A 108 -0.73 9.38 -4.62
CA PHE A 108 -1.90 8.52 -4.89
C PHE A 108 -2.54 8.69 -6.27
N THR A 109 -1.97 9.52 -7.14
CA THR A 109 -2.30 9.53 -8.57
C THR A 109 -1.70 8.29 -9.24
N LYS A 110 -2.39 7.75 -10.26
CA LYS A 110 -2.03 6.49 -10.94
C LYS A 110 -0.54 6.39 -11.30
N SER A 111 0.03 7.40 -11.95
CA SER A 111 1.40 7.34 -12.46
C SER A 111 2.44 7.19 -11.34
N PRO A 112 2.55 8.10 -10.34
CA PRO A 112 3.51 7.92 -9.26
C PRO A 112 3.22 6.67 -8.42
N LEU A 113 1.94 6.35 -8.13
CA LEU A 113 1.60 5.18 -7.33
C LEU A 113 2.05 3.88 -8.02
N SER A 114 1.80 3.74 -9.31
CA SER A 114 2.22 2.55 -10.06
C SER A 114 3.75 2.44 -10.18
N GLU A 115 4.46 3.56 -10.17
CA GLU A 115 5.92 3.56 -10.16
C GLU A 115 6.48 3.09 -8.81
N TYR A 116 5.94 3.60 -7.69
CA TYR A 116 6.33 3.13 -6.36
C TYR A 116 6.09 1.63 -6.19
N LEU A 117 4.91 1.15 -6.60
CA LEU A 117 4.59 -0.27 -6.54
C LEU A 117 5.53 -1.14 -7.37
N ARG A 118 5.85 -0.69 -8.60
CA ARG A 118 6.81 -1.38 -9.46
C ARG A 118 8.19 -1.47 -8.82
N ASN A 119 8.66 -0.40 -8.18
CA ASN A 119 9.95 -0.39 -7.47
C ASN A 119 9.97 -1.35 -6.29
N LEU A 120 8.80 -1.66 -5.70
CA LEU A 120 8.61 -2.66 -4.66
C LEU A 120 8.33 -4.07 -5.21
N GLY A 121 8.37 -4.29 -6.53
CA GLY A 121 8.03 -5.57 -7.14
C GLY A 121 6.54 -5.92 -7.10
N MET A 122 5.67 -4.95 -6.81
CA MET A 122 4.21 -5.10 -6.82
C MET A 122 3.61 -4.69 -8.15
N SER A 123 2.49 -5.32 -8.52
CA SER A 123 1.71 -4.96 -9.70
C SER A 123 0.64 -3.92 -9.36
N TYR A 124 0.29 -3.08 -10.32
CA TYR A 124 -0.85 -2.16 -10.24
C TYR A 124 -1.86 -2.48 -11.33
N MET A 125 -3.13 -2.66 -10.95
CA MET A 125 -4.24 -2.89 -11.86
C MET A 125 -5.33 -1.85 -11.60
N HIS A 126 -5.81 -1.17 -12.64
CA HIS A 126 -6.90 -0.20 -12.54
C HIS A 126 -8.17 -0.76 -13.16
N LEU A 127 -9.26 -0.81 -12.40
CA LEU A 127 -10.58 -1.28 -12.81
C LEU A 127 -11.62 -0.16 -12.66
N PRO A 128 -11.61 0.85 -13.55
CA PRO A 128 -12.46 2.06 -13.43
C PRO A 128 -13.95 1.76 -13.49
N GLU A 129 -14.34 0.67 -14.13
CA GLU A 129 -15.75 0.28 -14.20
C GLU A 129 -16.32 -0.16 -12.85
N LEU A 130 -15.47 -0.54 -11.90
CA LEU A 130 -15.88 -0.78 -10.51
C LEU A 130 -16.00 0.52 -9.68
N GLY A 131 -15.59 1.66 -10.23
CA GLY A 131 -15.66 2.94 -9.54
C GLY A 131 -17.03 3.61 -9.65
N ILE A 132 -17.37 4.41 -8.63
CA ILE A 132 -18.55 5.29 -8.65
C ILE A 132 -18.13 6.68 -9.13
N GLU A 133 -18.87 7.26 -10.06
CA GLU A 133 -18.66 8.62 -10.56
C GLU A 133 -18.67 9.66 -9.43
N ALA A 134 -17.80 10.67 -9.53
CA ALA A 134 -17.64 11.69 -8.50
C ALA A 134 -18.92 12.50 -8.28
N GLU A 135 -19.68 12.74 -9.36
CA GLU A 135 -20.96 13.47 -9.34
C GLU A 135 -21.99 12.80 -8.43
N ARG A 136 -22.05 11.47 -8.47
CA ARG A 136 -22.98 10.68 -7.63
C ARG A 136 -22.64 10.72 -6.15
N ARG A 137 -21.40 11.09 -5.79
CA ARG A 137 -20.91 11.16 -4.39
C ARG A 137 -20.93 12.57 -3.81
N ARG A 138 -21.21 13.59 -4.63
CA ARG A 138 -21.19 14.99 -4.17
C ARG A 138 -22.38 15.28 -3.26
N ASN A 139 -22.10 16.00 -2.16
CA ASN A 139 -23.11 16.56 -1.24
C ASN A 139 -24.11 15.55 -0.68
N LEU A 140 -23.71 14.29 -0.54
CA LEU A 140 -24.57 13.28 0.04
C LEU A 140 -24.64 13.41 1.57
N SER A 141 -25.85 13.33 2.11
CA SER A 141 -26.07 13.05 3.54
C SER A 141 -25.66 11.61 3.86
N LEU A 142 -25.57 11.27 5.14
CA LEU A 142 -25.29 9.89 5.57
C LEU A 142 -26.30 8.89 4.96
N ASN A 143 -27.58 9.23 4.95
CA ASN A 143 -28.63 8.40 4.32
C ASN A 143 -28.46 8.34 2.79
N GLY A 144 -28.03 9.43 2.16
CA GLY A 144 -27.75 9.47 0.72
C GLY A 144 -26.58 8.55 0.36
N SER A 145 -25.52 8.55 1.16
CA SER A 145 -24.37 7.65 0.97
C SER A 145 -24.77 6.18 1.10
N LYS A 146 -25.61 5.85 2.08
CA LYS A 146 -26.11 4.48 2.25
C LYS A 146 -26.92 4.02 1.03
N ARG A 147 -27.87 4.85 0.57
CA ARG A 147 -28.67 4.54 -0.63
C ARG A 147 -27.81 4.40 -1.89
N LEU A 148 -26.76 5.20 -2.01
CA LEU A 148 -25.83 5.07 -3.12
C LEU A 148 -25.11 3.70 -3.12
N LEU A 149 -24.65 3.22 -1.97
CA LEU A 149 -24.01 1.92 -1.85
C LEU A 149 -24.99 0.76 -2.10
N GLU A 150 -26.24 0.87 -1.65
CA GLU A 150 -27.31 -0.09 -1.94
C GLU A 150 -27.60 -0.14 -3.46
N SER A 151 -27.69 1.01 -4.13
CA SER A 151 -27.83 1.07 -5.59
C SER A 151 -26.63 0.47 -6.31
N TYR A 152 -25.41 0.77 -5.82
CA TYR A 152 -24.18 0.23 -6.40
C TYR A 152 -24.09 -1.31 -6.27
N GLU A 153 -24.62 -1.88 -5.19
CA GLU A 153 -24.67 -3.35 -5.04
C GLU A 153 -25.50 -4.02 -6.17
N LEU A 154 -26.58 -3.38 -6.57
CA LEU A 154 -27.38 -3.86 -7.70
C LEU A 154 -26.61 -3.73 -9.03
N GLU A 155 -25.92 -2.60 -9.24
CA GLU A 155 -25.11 -2.35 -10.42
C GLU A 155 -23.92 -3.32 -10.53
N LEU A 156 -23.36 -3.74 -9.38
CA LEU A 156 -22.21 -4.66 -9.33
C LEU A 156 -22.52 -6.01 -10.00
N LYS A 157 -23.80 -6.43 -10.03
CA LYS A 157 -24.22 -7.66 -10.70
C LYS A 157 -23.92 -7.67 -12.20
N SER A 158 -23.87 -6.50 -12.84
CA SER A 158 -23.54 -6.35 -14.26
C SER A 158 -22.02 -6.34 -14.54
N LYS A 159 -21.17 -6.15 -13.51
CA LYS A 159 -19.71 -5.97 -13.63
C LYS A 159 -18.94 -7.29 -13.50
N LYS A 160 -19.51 -8.37 -14.02
CA LYS A 160 -18.98 -9.74 -13.87
C LYS A 160 -17.54 -9.89 -14.38
N SER A 161 -17.21 -9.26 -15.50
CA SER A 161 -15.88 -9.34 -16.10
C SER A 161 -14.80 -8.83 -15.15
N ASP A 162 -14.99 -7.66 -14.54
CA ASP A 162 -14.00 -7.08 -13.63
C ASP A 162 -13.94 -7.86 -12.31
N LEU A 163 -15.08 -8.38 -11.82
CA LEU A 163 -15.09 -9.25 -10.65
C LEU A 163 -14.34 -10.57 -10.91
N SER A 164 -14.50 -11.17 -12.11
CA SER A 164 -13.73 -12.36 -12.50
C SER A 164 -12.22 -12.09 -12.54
N ARG A 165 -11.80 -10.93 -13.05
CA ARG A 165 -10.38 -10.52 -13.07
C ARG A 165 -9.79 -10.40 -11.67
N ILE A 166 -10.57 -9.87 -10.69
CA ILE A 166 -10.14 -9.81 -9.29
C ILE A 166 -9.99 -11.23 -8.74
N ARG A 167 -10.99 -12.09 -8.95
CA ARG A 167 -10.98 -13.48 -8.48
C ARG A 167 -9.79 -14.27 -9.02
N GLU A 168 -9.61 -14.28 -10.34
CA GLU A 168 -8.52 -14.98 -11.01
C GLU A 168 -7.14 -14.54 -10.51
N ARG A 169 -7.03 -13.26 -10.15
CA ARG A 169 -5.79 -12.73 -9.59
C ARG A 169 -5.61 -13.15 -8.14
N ALA A 170 -6.68 -13.09 -7.34
CA ALA A 170 -6.67 -13.44 -5.93
C ALA A 170 -6.43 -14.95 -5.68
N GLU A 171 -6.78 -15.79 -6.63
CA GLU A 171 -6.47 -17.25 -6.60
C GLU A 171 -4.98 -17.55 -6.78
N LYS A 172 -4.22 -16.62 -7.38
CA LYS A 172 -2.80 -16.79 -7.69
C LYS A 172 -1.87 -16.03 -6.75
N GLU A 173 -2.37 -14.97 -6.14
CA GLU A 173 -1.57 -14.09 -5.28
C GLU A 173 -2.45 -13.27 -4.35
N LYS A 174 -1.85 -12.62 -3.36
CA LYS A 174 -2.58 -11.74 -2.45
C LYS A 174 -2.77 -10.36 -3.08
N VAL A 175 -4.03 -9.94 -3.19
CA VAL A 175 -4.42 -8.66 -3.81
C VAL A 175 -5.04 -7.71 -2.81
N ALA A 176 -4.91 -6.40 -3.05
CA ALA A 176 -5.58 -5.37 -2.26
C ALA A 176 -6.46 -4.48 -3.12
N LEU A 177 -7.77 -4.42 -2.80
CA LEU A 177 -8.70 -3.47 -3.41
C LEU A 177 -8.50 -2.09 -2.77
N MET A 178 -8.14 -1.09 -3.56
CA MET A 178 -7.87 0.26 -3.08
C MET A 178 -8.96 1.25 -3.46
N CYS A 179 -9.39 2.05 -2.49
CA CYS A 179 -10.18 3.27 -2.71
C CYS A 179 -9.71 4.39 -1.77
N PHE A 180 -10.40 5.55 -1.80
CA PHE A 180 -10.05 6.70 -0.96
C PHE A 180 -10.41 6.46 0.51
N GLU A 181 -11.67 6.21 0.81
CA GLU A 181 -12.24 6.20 2.15
C GLU A 181 -11.51 5.22 3.09
N ARG A 182 -11.18 5.67 4.30
CA ARG A 182 -10.53 4.82 5.31
C ARG A 182 -11.44 3.69 5.76
N ASP A 183 -12.69 4.04 6.10
CA ASP A 183 -13.67 3.06 6.56
C ASP A 183 -14.29 2.32 5.36
N VAL A 184 -14.08 1.02 5.31
CA VAL A 184 -14.58 0.14 4.27
C VAL A 184 -16.11 0.14 4.19
N ARG A 185 -16.80 0.36 5.31
CA ARG A 185 -18.28 0.37 5.40
C ARG A 185 -18.91 1.56 4.66
N HIS A 186 -18.16 2.63 4.48
CA HIS A 186 -18.61 3.84 3.77
C HIS A 186 -18.07 3.94 2.35
N CYS A 187 -17.51 2.83 1.83
CA CYS A 187 -16.85 2.79 0.55
C CYS A 187 -17.39 1.69 -0.36
N HIS A 188 -17.48 1.96 -1.65
CA HIS A 188 -17.89 0.97 -2.65
C HIS A 188 -16.96 -0.25 -2.71
N ARG A 189 -15.66 -0.13 -2.33
CA ARG A 189 -14.79 -1.30 -2.20
C ARG A 189 -15.31 -2.29 -1.14
N GLY A 190 -16.02 -1.81 -0.12
CA GLY A 190 -16.68 -2.65 0.87
C GLY A 190 -17.81 -3.48 0.28
N VAL A 191 -18.59 -2.90 -0.65
CA VAL A 191 -19.64 -3.62 -1.38
C VAL A 191 -19.01 -4.73 -2.23
N ILE A 192 -17.90 -4.44 -2.93
CA ILE A 192 -17.13 -5.43 -3.70
C ILE A 192 -16.61 -6.55 -2.76
N ALA A 193 -16.01 -6.17 -1.63
CA ALA A 193 -15.51 -7.12 -0.63
C ALA A 193 -16.61 -8.03 -0.09
N ASN A 194 -17.78 -7.45 0.24
CA ASN A 194 -18.93 -8.21 0.73
C ASN A 194 -19.49 -9.18 -0.32
N LYS A 195 -19.43 -8.82 -1.60
CA LYS A 195 -19.76 -9.73 -2.70
C LYS A 195 -18.87 -10.97 -2.68
N PHE A 196 -17.56 -10.80 -2.54
CA PHE A 196 -16.63 -11.94 -2.46
C PHE A 196 -16.82 -12.74 -1.17
N ARG A 197 -17.08 -12.09 -0.01
CA ARG A 197 -17.43 -12.79 1.23
C ARG A 197 -18.69 -13.64 1.09
N SER A 198 -19.74 -13.12 0.41
CA SER A 198 -20.97 -13.86 0.16
C SER A 198 -20.79 -15.08 -0.77
N GLU A 199 -19.70 -15.11 -1.52
CA GLU A 199 -19.28 -16.20 -2.38
C GLU A 199 -18.30 -17.17 -1.71
N GLY A 200 -18.07 -17.00 -0.39
CA GLY A 200 -17.23 -17.88 0.41
C GLY A 200 -15.74 -17.56 0.40
N LEU A 201 -15.31 -16.41 -0.18
CA LEU A 201 -13.92 -15.99 -0.12
C LEU A 201 -13.64 -15.24 1.17
N GLU A 202 -12.46 -15.50 1.74
CA GLU A 202 -11.95 -14.71 2.85
C GLU A 202 -11.46 -13.34 2.35
N VAL A 203 -11.93 -12.27 2.99
CA VAL A 203 -11.52 -10.89 2.67
C VAL A 203 -11.17 -10.15 3.95
N THR A 204 -9.93 -9.70 4.06
CA THR A 204 -9.41 -8.92 5.19
C THR A 204 -9.42 -7.42 4.90
N ASP A 205 -9.81 -6.60 5.87
CA ASP A 205 -9.76 -5.14 5.77
C ASP A 205 -8.52 -4.59 6.52
N LEU A 206 -7.71 -3.70 5.83
CA LEU A 206 -6.45 -3.14 6.31
C LEU A 206 -6.58 -1.66 6.72
#